data_85fc57856efb1ce22f4407a2abfc73f5
#
_entry.id   85fc57856efb1ce22f4407a2abfc73f5
#
_cell.length_a   1.000
_cell.length_b   1.000
_cell.length_c   1.000
_cell.angle_alpha   90.00
_cell.angle_beta   90.00
_cell.angle_gamma   90.00
#
_symmetry.space_group_name_H-M   'P 1'
#
loop_
_entity.id
_entity.type
_entity.pdbx_description
1 polymer ?
#
loop_
_entity_poly.entity_id
_entity_poly.type
_entity_poly.pdbx_seq_one_letter_code
_entity_poly.pdbx_strand_id
1 'polypeptide(L)'
;MIRINELKLPLDEDEKELYRLAAKALKIGERHIRELTICKKSVDCRKKDDIKFIFSVDVALDIDEKRVASKAGNRVSLSEKSVYTLPPVKRKSTLRPVIVGFGPAGM
;
A
#
# COMPACT_ATOMS: atom_id res chain seq x y z
N MET A 1 -8.74 5.16 -7.15
CA MET A 1 -7.74 4.09 -7.02
C MET A 1 -8.32 2.88 -6.30
N ILE A 2 -7.83 1.72 -6.61
CA ILE A 2 -8.21 0.47 -5.94
C ILE A 2 -7.05 0.02 -5.07
N ARG A 3 -7.31 -0.25 -3.80
CA ARG A 3 -6.36 -0.84 -2.87
C ARG A 3 -6.52 -2.35 -2.83
N ILE A 4 -5.42 -3.06 -3.09
CA ILE A 4 -5.34 -4.51 -2.99
C ILE A 4 -4.45 -4.84 -1.80
N ASN A 5 -4.97 -5.61 -0.87
CA ASN A 5 -4.24 -6.05 0.30
C ASN A 5 -3.77 -7.50 0.14
N GLU A 6 -2.71 -7.85 0.87
CA GLU A 6 -2.21 -9.22 0.98
C GLU A 6 -1.77 -9.87 -0.35
N LEU A 7 -1.12 -9.10 -1.24
CA LEU A 7 -0.42 -9.68 -2.38
C LEU A 7 0.86 -10.36 -1.89
N LYS A 8 0.98 -11.64 -2.14
CA LYS A 8 2.11 -12.45 -1.73
C LYS A 8 3.12 -12.59 -2.87
N LEU A 9 4.37 -12.25 -2.61
CA LEU A 9 5.46 -12.35 -3.56
C LEU A 9 6.63 -13.14 -2.95
N PRO A 10 7.10 -14.24 -3.57
CA PRO A 10 8.29 -14.94 -3.13
C PRO A 10 9.52 -14.02 -3.10
N LEU A 11 10.50 -14.32 -2.24
CA LEU A 11 11.70 -13.50 -2.06
C LEU A 11 12.57 -13.37 -3.33
N ASP A 12 12.55 -14.38 -4.17
CA ASP A 12 13.35 -14.48 -5.39
C ASP A 12 12.69 -13.83 -6.62
N GLU A 13 11.45 -13.37 -6.50
CA GLU A 13 10.76 -12.69 -7.59
C GLU A 13 10.91 -11.17 -7.53
N ASP A 14 10.87 -10.53 -8.70
CA ASP A 14 10.97 -9.08 -8.86
C ASP A 14 9.61 -8.40 -8.53
N GLU A 15 9.69 -7.18 -8.02
CA GLU A 15 8.51 -6.33 -7.77
C GLU A 15 7.68 -6.04 -9.04
N LYS A 16 8.25 -6.19 -10.23
CA LYS A 16 7.52 -6.12 -11.50
C LYS A 16 6.39 -7.15 -11.61
N GLU A 17 6.55 -8.29 -10.94
CA GLU A 17 5.51 -9.32 -10.87
C GLU A 17 4.25 -8.85 -10.13
N LEU A 18 4.34 -7.76 -9.36
CA LEU A 18 3.17 -7.17 -8.69
C LEU A 18 2.09 -6.72 -9.67
N TYR A 19 2.47 -6.25 -10.85
CA TYR A 19 1.49 -5.90 -11.90
C TYR A 19 0.68 -7.11 -12.32
N ARG A 20 1.32 -8.25 -12.54
CA ARG A 20 0.67 -9.51 -12.89
C ARG A 20 -0.22 -10.02 -11.75
N LEU A 21 0.27 -9.97 -10.53
CA LEU A 21 -0.48 -10.39 -9.35
C LEU A 21 -1.70 -9.50 -9.10
N ALA A 22 -1.55 -8.19 -9.26
CA ALA A 22 -2.64 -7.23 -9.14
C ALA A 22 -3.71 -7.47 -10.23
N ALA A 23 -3.30 -7.65 -11.47
CA ALA A 23 -4.19 -7.96 -12.59
C ALA A 23 -4.98 -9.24 -12.34
N LYS A 24 -4.32 -10.28 -11.86
CA LYS A 24 -4.94 -11.56 -11.48
C LYS A 24 -5.94 -11.39 -10.35
N ALA A 25 -5.58 -10.62 -9.31
CA ALA A 25 -6.47 -10.36 -8.17
C ALA A 25 -7.73 -9.59 -8.57
N LEU A 26 -7.58 -8.66 -9.49
CA LEU A 26 -8.69 -7.87 -10.03
C LEU A 26 -9.45 -8.55 -11.16
N LYS A 27 -8.95 -9.69 -11.66
CA LYS A 27 -9.51 -10.43 -12.80
C LYS A 27 -9.61 -9.59 -14.08
N ILE A 28 -8.59 -8.81 -14.34
CA ILE A 28 -8.45 -7.94 -15.52
C ILE A 28 -7.12 -8.19 -16.23
N GLY A 29 -6.95 -7.63 -17.42
CA GLY A 29 -5.66 -7.64 -18.13
C GLY A 29 -4.69 -6.62 -17.54
N GLU A 30 -3.40 -6.91 -17.54
CA GLU A 30 -2.35 -5.99 -17.08
C GLU A 30 -2.36 -4.65 -17.83
N ARG A 31 -2.78 -4.65 -19.08
CA ARG A 31 -2.92 -3.45 -19.93
C ARG A 31 -3.86 -2.38 -19.37
N HIS A 32 -4.77 -2.76 -18.47
CA HIS A 32 -5.71 -1.83 -17.83
C HIS A 32 -5.13 -1.14 -16.60
N ILE A 33 -3.98 -1.58 -16.14
CA ILE A 33 -3.28 -0.97 -15.01
C ILE A 33 -2.44 0.20 -15.54
N ARG A 34 -2.82 1.41 -15.15
CA ARG A 34 -2.07 2.63 -15.48
C ARG A 34 -0.88 2.85 -14.58
N GLU A 35 -1.12 2.71 -13.28
CA GLU A 35 -0.14 2.98 -12.26
C GLU A 35 -0.35 2.02 -11.09
N LEU A 36 0.74 1.56 -10.50
CA LEU A 36 0.74 0.73 -9.31
C LEU A 36 1.69 1.36 -8.30
N THR A 37 1.18 1.69 -7.13
CA THR A 37 1.94 2.28 -6.03
C THR A 37 1.95 1.35 -4.83
N ILE A 38 3.13 1.03 -4.32
CA ILE A 38 3.29 0.21 -3.12
C ILE A 38 2.99 1.08 -1.89
N CYS A 39 1.93 0.72 -1.15
CA CYS A 39 1.55 1.40 0.08
C CYS A 39 2.20 0.78 1.31
N LYS A 40 2.33 -0.53 1.31
CA LYS A 40 2.92 -1.27 2.42
C LYS A 40 3.66 -2.50 1.90
N LYS A 41 4.85 -2.72 2.45
CA LYS A 41 5.65 -3.92 2.23
C LYS A 41 5.98 -4.53 3.58
N SER A 42 5.67 -5.79 3.78
CA SER A 42 6.00 -6.53 4.99
C SER A 42 6.52 -7.91 4.66
N VAL A 43 7.15 -8.55 5.62
CA VAL A 43 7.72 -9.89 5.47
C VAL A 43 6.92 -10.87 6.30
N ASP A 44 6.46 -11.95 5.70
CA ASP A 44 5.83 -13.07 6.39
C ASP A 44 6.87 -14.17 6.65
N CYS A 45 7.32 -14.28 7.90
CA CYS A 45 8.33 -15.25 8.35
C CYS A 45 7.73 -16.36 9.23
N ARG A 46 6.43 -16.53 9.27
CA ARG A 46 5.77 -17.54 10.13
C ARG A 46 6.19 -18.94 9.80
N LYS A 47 6.49 -19.23 8.55
CA LYS A 47 7.04 -20.51 8.09
C LYS A 47 8.47 -20.29 7.62
N LYS A 48 9.43 -20.94 8.27
CA LYS A 48 10.86 -20.81 7.92
C LYS A 48 11.19 -21.21 6.48
N ASP A 49 10.45 -22.19 5.95
CA ASP A 49 10.67 -22.73 4.60
C ASP A 49 9.90 -21.95 3.52
N ASP A 50 9.06 -21.02 3.91
CA ASP A 50 8.19 -20.27 3.00
C ASP A 50 8.11 -18.80 3.44
N ILE A 51 9.25 -18.11 3.38
CA ILE A 51 9.34 -16.67 3.65
C ILE A 51 8.97 -15.92 2.37
N LYS A 52 8.04 -14.97 2.48
CA LYS A 52 7.57 -14.17 1.36
C LYS A 52 7.28 -12.74 1.78
N PHE A 53 7.29 -11.84 0.82
CA PHE A 53 6.83 -10.48 1.00
C PHE A 53 5.31 -10.41 0.87
N ILE A 54 4.70 -9.57 1.68
CA ILE A 54 3.28 -9.23 1.58
C ILE A 54 3.16 -7.75 1.26
N PHE A 55 2.50 -7.45 0.16
CA PHE A 55 2.32 -6.09 -0.32
C PHE A 55 0.88 -5.65 -0.21
N SER A 56 0.69 -4.38 0.12
CA SER A 56 -0.55 -3.65 -0.14
C SER A 56 -0.25 -2.58 -1.18
N VAL A 57 -1.00 -2.59 -2.26
CA VAL A 57 -0.77 -1.72 -3.40
C VAL A 57 -2.02 -0.93 -3.76
N ASP A 58 -1.82 0.30 -4.19
CA ASP A 58 -2.87 1.12 -4.81
C ASP A 58 -2.67 1.09 -6.32
N VAL A 59 -3.73 0.76 -7.02
CA VAL A 59 -3.73 0.59 -8.47
C VAL A 59 -4.69 1.59 -9.11
N ALA A 60 -4.20 2.34 -10.08
CA ALA A 60 -5.01 3.19 -10.93
C ALA A 60 -5.33 2.44 -12.23
N LEU A 61 -6.60 2.40 -12.60
CA LEU A 61 -7.09 1.71 -13.78
C LEU A 61 -7.60 2.71 -14.84
N ASP A 62 -7.64 2.27 -16.09
CA ASP A 62 -8.25 2.99 -17.19
C ASP A 62 -9.73 2.63 -17.43
N ILE A 63 -10.26 1.72 -16.62
CA ILE A 63 -11.64 1.22 -16.66
C ILE A 63 -12.39 1.59 -15.37
N ASP A 64 -13.68 1.27 -15.31
CA ASP A 64 -14.50 1.56 -14.12
C ASP A 64 -14.01 0.79 -12.88
N GLU A 65 -13.34 1.52 -11.98
CA GLU A 65 -12.75 0.97 -10.76
C GLU A 65 -13.81 0.42 -9.79
N LYS A 66 -14.97 1.06 -9.70
CA LYS A 66 -16.06 0.62 -8.81
C LYS A 66 -16.59 -0.75 -9.22
N ARG A 67 -16.74 -0.96 -10.52
CA ARG A 67 -17.22 -2.23 -11.08
C ARG A 67 -16.20 -3.34 -10.86
N VAL A 68 -14.92 -3.05 -11.05
CA VAL A 68 -13.82 -4.00 -10.82
C VAL A 68 -13.72 -4.34 -9.34
N ALA A 69 -13.76 -3.36 -8.45
CA ALA A 69 -13.69 -3.57 -7.00
C ALA A 69 -14.86 -4.42 -6.47
N SER A 70 -16.06 -4.24 -6.98
CA SER A 70 -17.23 -5.02 -6.58
C SER A 70 -17.13 -6.51 -6.96
N LYS A 71 -16.42 -6.81 -8.03
CA LYS A 71 -16.21 -8.19 -8.51
C LYS A 71 -15.02 -8.91 -7.87
N ALA A 72 -14.08 -8.16 -7.28
CA ALA A 72 -12.79 -8.69 -6.86
C ALA A 72 -12.75 -9.25 -5.44
N GLY A 73 -13.80 -9.08 -4.64
CA GLY A 73 -13.94 -9.67 -3.29
C GLY A 73 -13.35 -8.82 -2.15
N ASN A 74 -13.23 -9.43 -0.96
CA ASN A 74 -12.97 -8.71 0.30
C ASN A 74 -11.57 -8.12 0.48
N ARG A 75 -10.60 -8.54 -0.33
CA ARG A 75 -9.21 -8.03 -0.26
C ARG A 75 -9.00 -6.75 -1.05
N VAL A 76 -10.02 -6.33 -1.75
CA VAL A 76 -9.99 -5.18 -2.64
C VAL A 76 -10.95 -4.12 -2.12
N SER A 77 -10.47 -2.90 -2.00
CA SER A 77 -11.26 -1.75 -1.56
C SER A 77 -11.00 -0.54 -2.45
N LEU A 78 -11.98 0.32 -2.56
CA LEU A 78 -11.76 1.62 -3.18
C LEU A 78 -10.90 2.49 -2.26
N SER A 79 -9.91 3.15 -2.82
CA SER A 79 -9.03 4.05 -2.11
C SER A 79 -8.98 5.40 -2.83
N GLU A 80 -9.00 6.46 -2.07
CA GLU A 80 -8.75 7.80 -2.58
C GLU A 80 -7.33 8.22 -2.21
N LYS A 81 -6.71 8.99 -3.10
CA LYS A 81 -5.40 9.58 -2.82
C LYS A 81 -5.54 10.61 -1.72
N SER A 82 -5.14 10.26 -0.50
CA SER A 82 -5.12 11.20 0.60
C SER A 82 -3.85 12.04 0.56
N VAL A 83 -4.01 13.33 0.60
CA VAL A 83 -2.90 14.27 0.77
C VAL A 83 -2.88 14.68 2.25
N TYR A 84 -1.79 14.33 2.92
CA TYR A 84 -1.62 14.77 4.29
C TYR A 84 -1.25 16.25 4.31
N THR A 85 -2.09 17.06 4.93
CA THR A 85 -1.81 18.47 5.17
C THR A 85 -1.43 18.68 6.63
N LEU A 86 -0.28 19.30 6.85
CA LEU A 86 0.12 19.65 8.21
C LEU A 86 -0.86 20.66 8.80
N PRO A 87 -1.41 20.40 9.99
CA PRO A 87 -2.24 21.39 10.66
C PRO A 87 -1.42 22.64 10.99
N PRO A 88 -2.02 23.84 10.95
CA PRO A 88 -1.32 25.06 11.32
C PRO A 88 -0.92 24.99 12.79
N VAL A 89 0.36 25.16 13.07
CA VAL A 89 0.89 25.16 14.43
C VAL A 89 0.81 26.58 14.99
N LYS A 90 -0.08 26.78 15.95
CA LYS A 90 -0.10 28.01 16.75
C LYS A 90 0.74 27.79 18.02
N ARG A 91 1.92 28.34 18.04
CA ARG A 91 2.77 28.26 19.24
C ARG A 91 2.22 29.15 20.35
N LYS A 92 1.71 28.53 21.39
CA LYS A 92 1.19 29.23 22.58
C LYS A 92 2.19 29.33 23.74
N SER A 93 3.29 28.60 23.67
CA SER A 93 4.28 28.54 24.73
C SER A 93 5.60 29.19 24.31
N THR A 94 6.22 29.97 25.21
CA THR A 94 7.56 30.52 25.05
C THR A 94 8.64 29.55 25.56
N LEU A 95 8.24 28.47 26.22
CA LEU A 95 9.15 27.47 26.76
C LEU A 95 9.63 26.53 25.64
N ARG A 96 10.88 26.12 25.73
CA ARG A 96 11.45 25.13 24.82
C ARG A 96 10.87 23.75 25.12
N PRO A 97 10.47 22.99 24.11
CA PRO A 97 10.08 21.60 24.30
C PRO A 97 11.30 20.77 24.70
N VAL A 98 11.09 19.81 25.59
CA VAL A 98 12.08 18.83 26.00
C VAL A 98 11.73 17.48 25.41
N ILE A 99 12.70 16.87 24.73
CA ILE A 99 12.53 15.56 24.10
C ILE A 99 13.30 14.53 24.91
N VAL A 100 12.60 13.54 25.45
CA VAL A 100 13.17 12.41 26.17
C VAL A 100 13.10 11.17 25.30
N GLY A 101 14.27 10.71 24.85
CA GLY A 101 14.38 9.56 23.94
C GLY A 101 14.86 9.94 22.55
N PHE A 102 15.49 9.00 21.88
CA PHE A 102 16.07 9.14 20.54
C PHE A 102 15.52 8.07 19.58
N GLY A 103 14.21 7.88 19.59
CA GLY A 103 13.49 7.09 18.61
C GLY A 103 13.11 7.92 17.38
N PRO A 104 12.37 7.34 16.41
CA PRO A 104 11.95 8.07 15.19
C PRO A 104 11.19 9.37 15.47
N ALA A 105 10.38 9.40 16.52
CA ALA A 105 9.64 10.60 16.92
C ALA A 105 10.49 11.65 17.63
N GLY A 106 11.60 11.25 18.24
CA GLY A 106 12.51 12.13 19.00
C GLY A 106 13.67 12.71 18.18
N MET A 107 13.86 12.19 16.98
CA MET A 107 14.93 12.63 16.09
C MET A 107 14.69 14.01 15.48
#